data_2a3145a374bc25c3a14faea29b1c6290
#
_entry.id   2a3145a374bc25c3a14faea29b1c6290
#
_cell.length_a   1.000
_cell.length_b   1.000
_cell.length_c   1.000
_cell.angle_alpha   90.00
_cell.angle_beta   90.00
_cell.angle_gamma   90.00
#
_symmetry.space_group_name_H-M   'P 1'
#
loop_
_entity.id
_entity.type
_entity.pdbx_description
1 polymer ?
#
loop_
_entity_poly.entity_id
_entity_poly.type
_entity_poly.pdbx_seq_one_letter_code
_entity_poly.pdbx_strand_id
1 'polypeptide(L)'
;RPVGDLYEALAVEDIQRAADALHSVYDQLQGADGYVSLEVSPYLARDTEGTIAEAQRLWKGVGRDNLMVKVPGTREGVPAIRALISQGISINVTLLFSQKMYAEVLEAYISGLETFVAGGGDPKRIASVASFFISRIDVAVDNQLDGKIASVSSDQKAHLEALKGKVAIANAKLAYQHYLKVIGSDRWKKLTAKGAQVQRLLWAS
;
A
#
# COMPACT_ATOMS: atom_id res chain seq x y z
N ARG A 1 -3.86 23.77 -22.17
CA ARG A 1 -3.89 23.14 -20.83
C ARG A 1 -2.45 22.92 -20.36
N PRO A 2 -2.12 23.13 -19.09
CA PRO A 2 -0.82 22.74 -18.53
C PRO A 2 -0.54 21.24 -18.78
N VAL A 3 0.72 20.85 -18.91
CA VAL A 3 1.10 19.45 -19.20
C VAL A 3 0.55 18.49 -18.13
N GLY A 4 0.51 18.93 -16.87
CA GLY A 4 -0.05 18.14 -15.77
C GLY A 4 -1.54 17.83 -15.94
N ASP A 5 -2.33 18.80 -16.37
CA ASP A 5 -3.78 18.61 -16.61
C ASP A 5 -4.05 17.64 -17.76
N LEU A 6 -3.21 17.69 -18.79
CA LEU A 6 -3.31 16.77 -19.93
C LEU A 6 -2.95 15.34 -19.50
N TYR A 7 -1.82 15.18 -18.76
CA TYR A 7 -1.41 13.90 -18.21
C TYR A 7 -2.51 13.28 -17.35
N GLU A 8 -3.08 14.06 -16.44
CA GLU A 8 -4.13 13.57 -15.55
C GLU A 8 -5.39 13.17 -16.32
N ALA A 9 -5.82 13.97 -17.29
CA ALA A 9 -6.98 13.63 -18.10
C ALA A 9 -6.83 12.29 -18.83
N LEU A 10 -5.64 12.03 -19.40
CA LEU A 10 -5.30 10.76 -20.04
C LEU A 10 -5.22 9.61 -19.02
N ALA A 11 -4.55 9.82 -17.90
CA ALA A 11 -4.42 8.82 -16.85
C ALA A 11 -5.80 8.41 -16.28
N VAL A 12 -6.68 9.36 -16.02
CA VAL A 12 -8.06 9.08 -15.55
C VAL A 12 -8.83 8.26 -16.57
N GLU A 13 -8.77 8.61 -17.87
CA GLU A 13 -9.45 7.86 -18.94
C GLU A 13 -8.93 6.42 -19.05
N ASP A 14 -7.61 6.23 -19.01
CA ASP A 14 -6.99 4.90 -19.09
C ASP A 14 -7.36 4.05 -17.86
N ILE A 15 -7.35 4.64 -16.66
CA ILE A 15 -7.76 3.95 -15.43
C ILE A 15 -9.25 3.60 -15.45
N GLN A 16 -10.11 4.46 -15.98
CA GLN A 16 -11.53 4.14 -16.16
C GLN A 16 -11.71 2.93 -17.06
N ARG A 17 -11.02 2.90 -18.22
CA ARG A 17 -11.05 1.75 -19.14
C ARG A 17 -10.53 0.46 -18.49
N ALA A 18 -9.44 0.54 -17.73
CA ALA A 18 -8.89 -0.60 -17.02
C ALA A 18 -9.83 -1.10 -15.92
N ALA A 19 -10.45 -0.18 -15.16
CA ALA A 19 -11.44 -0.50 -14.15
C ALA A 19 -12.66 -1.20 -14.77
N ASP A 20 -13.19 -0.68 -15.89
CA ASP A 20 -14.31 -1.26 -16.61
C ASP A 20 -13.97 -2.68 -17.14
N ALA A 21 -12.74 -2.87 -17.63
CA ALA A 21 -12.27 -4.19 -18.11
C ALA A 21 -12.18 -5.25 -16.99
N LEU A 22 -11.85 -4.83 -15.76
CA LEU A 22 -11.73 -5.71 -14.59
C LEU A 22 -13.01 -5.79 -13.76
N HIS A 23 -14.04 -5.01 -14.08
CA HIS A 23 -15.26 -4.91 -13.27
C HIS A 23 -15.99 -6.26 -13.13
N SER A 24 -15.97 -7.09 -14.18
CA SER A 24 -16.57 -8.43 -14.12
C SER A 24 -15.87 -9.34 -13.10
N VAL A 25 -14.54 -9.21 -12.93
CA VAL A 25 -13.77 -9.94 -11.91
C VAL A 25 -14.11 -9.41 -10.52
N TYR A 26 -14.20 -8.08 -10.38
CA TYR A 26 -14.61 -7.42 -9.15
C TYR A 26 -15.98 -7.90 -8.66
N ASP A 27 -16.97 -7.95 -9.54
CA ASP A 27 -18.33 -8.43 -9.24
C ASP A 27 -18.35 -9.89 -8.86
N GLN A 28 -17.71 -10.77 -9.67
CA GLN A 28 -17.66 -12.21 -9.43
C GLN A 28 -17.00 -12.54 -8.07
N LEU A 29 -15.98 -11.79 -7.70
CA LEU A 29 -15.26 -11.97 -6.44
C LEU A 29 -15.80 -11.10 -5.29
N GLN A 30 -16.94 -10.44 -5.51
CA GLN A 30 -17.62 -9.60 -4.50
C GLN A 30 -16.68 -8.55 -3.87
N GLY A 31 -15.84 -7.93 -4.69
CA GLY A 31 -14.87 -6.92 -4.25
C GLY A 31 -13.61 -7.48 -3.57
N ALA A 32 -13.36 -8.79 -3.60
CA ALA A 32 -12.14 -9.36 -3.07
C ALA A 32 -10.92 -9.13 -4.00
N ASP A 33 -11.15 -8.89 -5.30
CA ASP A 33 -10.12 -8.56 -6.31
C ASP A 33 -10.72 -7.79 -7.48
N GLY A 34 -9.97 -7.57 -8.56
CA GLY A 34 -10.42 -6.84 -9.75
C GLY A 34 -10.21 -5.33 -9.67
N TYR A 35 -9.29 -4.89 -8.83
CA TYR A 35 -8.96 -3.46 -8.64
C TYR A 35 -7.92 -2.97 -9.63
N VAL A 36 -7.99 -1.67 -9.90
CA VAL A 36 -6.93 -0.87 -10.53
C VAL A 36 -6.48 0.24 -9.59
N SER A 37 -5.29 0.78 -9.81
CA SER A 37 -4.76 1.85 -8.93
C SER A 37 -4.34 3.07 -9.73
N LEU A 38 -4.65 4.26 -9.20
CA LEU A 38 -4.16 5.55 -9.67
C LEU A 38 -3.43 6.27 -8.54
N GLU A 39 -2.18 6.67 -8.77
CA GLU A 39 -1.33 7.27 -7.74
C GLU A 39 -1.49 8.79 -7.69
N VAL A 40 -1.49 9.34 -6.47
CA VAL A 40 -1.40 10.78 -6.25
C VAL A 40 -0.05 11.30 -6.71
N SER A 41 0.05 12.61 -6.98
CA SER A 41 1.30 13.23 -7.41
C SER A 41 2.46 12.95 -6.44
N PRO A 42 3.66 12.56 -6.92
CA PRO A 42 4.82 12.33 -6.08
C PRO A 42 5.27 13.59 -5.33
N TYR A 43 4.92 14.78 -5.81
CA TYR A 43 5.23 16.05 -5.13
C TYR A 43 4.48 16.21 -3.80
N LEU A 44 3.41 15.44 -3.58
CA LEU A 44 2.61 15.45 -2.34
C LEU A 44 3.10 14.44 -1.30
N ALA A 45 4.17 13.70 -1.54
CA ALA A 45 4.67 12.66 -0.65
C ALA A 45 4.99 13.15 0.78
N ARG A 46 5.17 14.47 0.97
CA ARG A 46 5.42 15.12 2.26
C ARG A 46 4.35 16.14 2.65
N ASP A 47 3.17 16.04 2.03
CA ASP A 47 2.05 16.94 2.26
C ASP A 47 0.78 16.10 2.53
N THR A 48 0.38 16.02 3.78
CA THR A 48 -0.79 15.25 4.20
C THR A 48 -2.07 15.81 3.61
N GLU A 49 -2.30 17.11 3.73
CA GLU A 49 -3.54 17.75 3.29
C GLU A 49 -3.67 17.76 1.77
N GLY A 50 -2.57 18.04 1.07
CA GLY A 50 -2.51 17.95 -0.39
C GLY A 50 -2.79 16.52 -0.88
N THR A 51 -2.22 15.51 -0.22
CA THR A 51 -2.47 14.09 -0.52
C THR A 51 -3.96 13.73 -0.34
N ILE A 52 -4.58 14.17 0.76
CA ILE A 52 -6.02 13.91 1.00
C ILE A 52 -6.87 14.57 -0.10
N ALA A 53 -6.63 15.84 -0.37
CA ALA A 53 -7.41 16.59 -1.35
C ALA A 53 -7.29 15.98 -2.76
N GLU A 54 -6.08 15.63 -3.17
CA GLU A 54 -5.87 15.00 -4.48
C GLU A 54 -6.46 13.60 -4.56
N ALA A 55 -6.30 12.78 -3.55
CA ALA A 55 -6.88 11.44 -3.51
C ALA A 55 -8.42 11.47 -3.62
N GLN A 56 -9.08 12.39 -2.91
CA GLN A 56 -10.52 12.60 -3.02
C GLN A 56 -10.95 13.04 -4.42
N ARG A 57 -10.18 13.93 -5.03
CA ARG A 57 -10.41 14.42 -6.39
C ARG A 57 -10.26 13.32 -7.43
N LEU A 58 -9.19 12.53 -7.36
CA LEU A 58 -8.95 11.39 -8.24
C LEU A 58 -10.01 10.29 -8.07
N TRP A 59 -10.37 9.96 -6.83
CA TRP A 59 -11.44 9.00 -6.54
C TRP A 59 -12.75 9.41 -7.19
N LYS A 60 -13.14 10.66 -7.01
CA LYS A 60 -14.37 11.22 -7.63
C LYS A 60 -14.26 11.30 -9.15
N GLY A 61 -13.08 11.68 -9.67
CA GLY A 61 -12.85 11.85 -11.11
C GLY A 61 -12.88 10.53 -11.88
N VAL A 62 -12.33 9.45 -11.32
CA VAL A 62 -12.41 8.11 -11.91
C VAL A 62 -13.82 7.54 -11.78
N GLY A 63 -14.47 7.69 -10.63
CA GLY A 63 -15.84 7.28 -10.42
C GLY A 63 -16.10 5.78 -10.64
N ARG A 64 -15.18 4.94 -10.19
CA ARG A 64 -15.29 3.47 -10.24
C ARG A 64 -15.00 2.89 -8.86
N ASP A 65 -15.86 1.99 -8.38
CA ASP A 65 -15.76 1.38 -7.05
C ASP A 65 -14.63 0.35 -6.93
N ASN A 66 -14.13 -0.17 -8.06
CA ASN A 66 -12.92 -1.00 -8.10
C ASN A 66 -11.61 -0.20 -8.31
N LEU A 67 -11.61 1.09 -7.97
CA LEU A 67 -10.39 1.90 -7.88
C LEU A 67 -9.77 1.75 -6.49
N MET A 68 -8.45 1.74 -6.41
CA MET A 68 -7.67 2.09 -5.23
C MET A 68 -6.85 3.34 -5.53
N VAL A 69 -6.98 4.39 -4.74
CA VAL A 69 -6.04 5.51 -4.86
C VAL A 69 -4.72 5.10 -4.23
N LYS A 70 -3.63 5.28 -4.98
CA LYS A 70 -2.30 4.88 -4.51
C LYS A 70 -1.64 6.04 -3.77
N VAL A 71 -1.24 5.79 -2.52
CA VAL A 71 -0.68 6.79 -1.59
C VAL A 71 0.64 6.26 -1.03
N PRO A 72 1.72 7.08 -1.02
CA PRO A 72 3.00 6.66 -0.46
C PRO A 72 2.94 6.49 1.06
N GLY A 73 3.58 5.41 1.57
CA GLY A 73 3.72 5.12 2.99
C GLY A 73 4.81 5.97 3.64
N THR A 74 4.70 7.29 3.53
CA THR A 74 5.56 8.27 4.20
C THR A 74 5.00 8.63 5.58
N ARG A 75 5.78 9.35 6.39
CA ARG A 75 5.32 9.86 7.69
C ARG A 75 4.05 10.71 7.53
N GLU A 76 4.02 11.55 6.50
CA GLU A 76 2.90 12.43 6.15
C GLU A 76 1.76 11.66 5.45
N GLY A 77 2.08 10.57 4.77
CA GLY A 77 1.10 9.69 4.12
C GLY A 77 0.27 8.88 5.12
N VAL A 78 0.82 8.51 6.28
CA VAL A 78 0.11 7.70 7.29
C VAL A 78 -1.19 8.37 7.76
N PRO A 79 -1.21 9.64 8.20
CA PRO A 79 -2.46 10.32 8.55
C PRO A 79 -3.40 10.51 7.35
N ALA A 80 -2.88 10.71 6.14
CA ALA A 80 -3.70 10.78 4.93
C ALA A 80 -4.42 9.45 4.65
N ILE A 81 -3.71 8.31 4.75
CA ILE A 81 -4.28 6.97 4.59
C ILE A 81 -5.43 6.76 5.58
N ARG A 82 -5.20 7.06 6.87
CA ARG A 82 -6.25 6.95 7.90
C ARG A 82 -7.48 7.79 7.56
N ALA A 83 -7.29 9.05 7.17
CA ALA A 83 -8.38 9.95 6.83
C ALA A 83 -9.17 9.47 5.61
N LEU A 84 -8.49 9.00 4.56
CA LEU A 84 -9.12 8.53 3.33
C LEU A 84 -9.91 7.23 3.55
N ILE A 85 -9.36 6.27 4.28
CA ILE A 85 -10.08 5.05 4.67
C ILE A 85 -11.32 5.39 5.50
N SER A 86 -11.23 6.35 6.44
CA SER A 86 -12.37 6.78 7.23
C SER A 86 -13.50 7.45 6.44
N GLN A 87 -13.22 7.84 5.20
CA GLN A 87 -14.17 8.41 4.24
C GLN A 87 -14.70 7.38 3.23
N GLY A 88 -14.27 6.13 3.33
CA GLY A 88 -14.72 5.08 2.44
C GLY A 88 -13.93 4.98 1.12
N ILE A 89 -12.73 5.52 1.06
CA ILE A 89 -11.86 5.46 -0.13
C ILE A 89 -10.89 4.29 0.00
N SER A 90 -10.91 3.37 -0.96
CA SER A 90 -9.97 2.25 -1.03
C SER A 90 -8.57 2.72 -1.40
N ILE A 91 -7.55 2.21 -0.70
CA ILE A 91 -6.16 2.72 -0.79
C ILE A 91 -5.17 1.59 -1.08
N ASN A 92 -4.30 1.83 -2.08
CA ASN A 92 -3.08 1.07 -2.29
C ASN A 92 -1.92 1.85 -1.66
N VAL A 93 -1.39 1.37 -0.53
CA VAL A 93 -0.23 2.00 0.08
C VAL A 93 1.04 1.54 -0.61
N THR A 94 1.85 2.48 -1.09
CA THR A 94 3.09 2.16 -1.82
C THR A 94 4.34 2.66 -1.09
N LEU A 95 5.52 2.28 -1.60
CA LEU A 95 6.84 2.68 -1.09
C LEU A 95 7.07 2.24 0.37
N LEU A 96 6.62 1.04 0.72
CA LEU A 96 6.90 0.44 2.02
C LEU A 96 8.19 -0.38 1.95
N PHE A 97 9.14 -0.05 2.84
CA PHE A 97 10.45 -0.68 2.91
C PHE A 97 10.79 -1.19 4.31
N SER A 98 10.20 -0.62 5.37
CA SER A 98 10.55 -0.92 6.74
C SER A 98 9.39 -1.51 7.54
N GLN A 99 9.73 -2.36 8.51
CA GLN A 99 8.79 -2.94 9.47
C GLN A 99 7.99 -1.86 10.21
N LYS A 100 8.69 -0.78 10.63
CA LYS A 100 8.08 0.32 11.37
C LYS A 100 7.00 1.02 10.55
N MET A 101 7.33 1.44 9.31
CA MET A 101 6.35 2.12 8.45
C MET A 101 5.17 1.22 8.11
N TYR A 102 5.42 -0.07 7.86
CA TYR A 102 4.34 -1.02 7.63
C TYR A 102 3.39 -1.13 8.83
N ALA A 103 3.93 -1.19 10.05
CA ALA A 103 3.12 -1.24 11.26
C ALA A 103 2.26 0.03 11.43
N GLU A 104 2.82 1.21 11.16
CA GLU A 104 2.10 2.49 11.21
C GLU A 104 0.99 2.57 10.15
N VAL A 105 1.26 2.08 8.94
CA VAL A 105 0.28 2.02 7.84
C VAL A 105 -0.86 1.04 8.14
N LEU A 106 -0.54 -0.14 8.67
CA LEU A 106 -1.56 -1.12 9.06
C LEU A 106 -2.45 -0.58 10.18
N GLU A 107 -1.87 0.12 11.16
CA GLU A 107 -2.62 0.82 12.21
C GLU A 107 -3.52 1.93 11.64
N ALA A 108 -3.01 2.71 10.68
CA ALA A 108 -3.81 3.74 10.00
C ALA A 108 -5.01 3.14 9.25
N TYR A 109 -4.82 2.01 8.59
CA TYR A 109 -5.90 1.27 7.94
C TYR A 109 -6.97 0.83 8.93
N ILE A 110 -6.56 0.16 10.02
CA ILE A 110 -7.50 -0.36 11.02
C ILE A 110 -8.27 0.77 11.71
N SER A 111 -7.56 1.81 12.16
CA SER A 111 -8.20 2.95 12.83
C SER A 111 -9.09 3.78 11.89
N GLY A 112 -8.74 3.86 10.60
CA GLY A 112 -9.58 4.44 9.56
C GLY A 112 -10.88 3.65 9.37
N LEU A 113 -10.79 2.30 9.29
CA LEU A 113 -11.96 1.42 9.21
C LEU A 113 -12.85 1.51 10.45
N GLU A 114 -12.27 1.57 11.64
CA GLU A 114 -13.04 1.75 12.89
C GLU A 114 -13.85 3.05 12.85
N THR A 115 -13.24 4.13 12.39
CA THR A 115 -13.91 5.43 12.23
C THR A 115 -15.02 5.35 11.18
N PHE A 116 -14.77 4.73 10.03
CA PHE A 116 -15.73 4.56 8.95
C PHE A 116 -16.97 3.77 9.42
N VAL A 117 -16.74 2.65 10.10
CA VAL A 117 -17.81 1.80 10.66
C VAL A 117 -18.58 2.51 11.77
N ALA A 118 -17.92 3.28 12.62
CA ALA A 118 -18.58 4.07 13.65
C ALA A 118 -19.51 5.15 13.07
N GLY A 119 -19.17 5.67 11.89
CA GLY A 119 -20.00 6.58 11.09
C GLY A 119 -21.13 5.91 10.30
N GLY A 120 -21.33 4.59 10.43
CA GLY A 120 -22.36 3.83 9.72
C GLY A 120 -21.94 3.32 8.34
N GLY A 121 -20.67 3.41 7.98
CA GLY A 121 -20.13 2.90 6.71
C GLY A 121 -20.09 1.37 6.67
N ASP A 122 -20.27 0.79 5.49
CA ASP A 122 -20.15 -0.65 5.25
C ASP A 122 -18.69 -1.03 4.92
N PRO A 123 -17.95 -1.68 5.84
CA PRO A 123 -16.55 -2.01 5.64
C PRO A 123 -16.29 -3.05 4.54
N LYS A 124 -17.31 -3.76 4.07
CA LYS A 124 -17.19 -4.70 2.93
C LYS A 124 -16.76 -4.01 1.63
N ARG A 125 -17.07 -2.71 1.52
CA ARG A 125 -16.76 -1.92 0.34
C ARG A 125 -15.36 -1.32 0.34
N ILE A 126 -14.62 -1.48 1.44
CA ILE A 126 -13.29 -0.89 1.58
C ILE A 126 -12.24 -1.97 1.42
N ALA A 127 -11.41 -1.79 0.41
CA ALA A 127 -10.25 -2.64 0.18
C ALA A 127 -8.95 -1.84 0.34
N SER A 128 -7.90 -2.51 0.77
CA SER A 128 -6.57 -1.93 0.81
C SER A 128 -5.50 -2.98 0.54
N VAL A 129 -4.41 -2.53 -0.05
CA VAL A 129 -3.17 -3.30 -0.19
C VAL A 129 -2.00 -2.49 0.34
N ALA A 130 -1.00 -3.19 0.87
CA ALA A 130 0.26 -2.61 1.32
C ALA A 130 1.37 -3.14 0.40
N SER A 131 1.83 -2.29 -0.52
CA SER A 131 2.88 -2.62 -1.49
C SER A 131 4.24 -2.53 -0.82
N PHE A 132 4.70 -3.69 -0.30
CA PHE A 132 5.96 -3.84 0.40
C PHE A 132 7.07 -4.23 -0.58
N PHE A 133 8.10 -3.41 -0.69
CA PHE A 133 9.13 -3.55 -1.71
C PHE A 133 10.16 -4.61 -1.38
N ILE A 134 10.55 -5.40 -2.39
CA ILE A 134 11.51 -6.50 -2.30
C ILE A 134 12.79 -6.19 -3.09
N SER A 135 12.71 -6.05 -4.42
CA SER A 135 13.88 -5.94 -5.28
C SER A 135 14.74 -4.71 -4.99
N ARG A 136 14.13 -3.58 -4.68
CA ARG A 136 14.89 -2.36 -4.33
C ARG A 136 15.67 -2.51 -3.02
N ILE A 137 15.14 -3.29 -2.06
CA ILE A 137 15.86 -3.60 -0.82
C ILE A 137 17.03 -4.52 -1.12
N ASP A 138 16.84 -5.58 -1.90
CA ASP A 138 17.92 -6.49 -2.27
C ASP A 138 19.04 -5.75 -3.00
N VAL A 139 18.71 -4.97 -4.03
CA VAL A 139 19.73 -4.18 -4.77
C VAL A 139 20.51 -3.24 -3.83
N ALA A 140 19.80 -2.52 -2.95
CA ALA A 140 20.46 -1.58 -2.04
C ALA A 140 21.36 -2.28 -1.02
N VAL A 141 20.93 -3.42 -0.48
CA VAL A 141 21.70 -4.19 0.51
C VAL A 141 22.85 -4.93 -0.15
N ASP A 142 22.63 -5.58 -1.29
CA ASP A 142 23.68 -6.34 -2.00
C ASP A 142 24.80 -5.41 -2.46
N ASN A 143 24.50 -4.20 -2.94
CA ASN A 143 25.53 -3.20 -3.24
C ASN A 143 26.37 -2.81 -1.99
N GLN A 144 25.74 -2.70 -0.82
CA GLN A 144 26.47 -2.43 0.43
C GLN A 144 27.32 -3.65 0.87
N LEU A 145 26.81 -4.87 0.68
CA LEU A 145 27.55 -6.10 0.95
C LEU A 145 28.78 -6.19 0.04
N ASP A 146 28.65 -5.92 -1.26
CA ASP A 146 29.75 -5.91 -2.22
C ASP A 146 30.86 -4.93 -1.82
N GLY A 147 30.49 -3.72 -1.42
CA GLY A 147 31.44 -2.74 -0.90
C GLY A 147 32.20 -3.22 0.35
N LYS A 148 31.52 -3.95 1.25
CA LYS A 148 32.16 -4.52 2.45
C LYS A 148 33.03 -5.73 2.13
N ILE A 149 32.59 -6.62 1.24
CA ILE A 149 33.29 -7.83 0.82
C ILE A 149 34.70 -7.51 0.31
N ALA A 150 34.86 -6.38 -0.36
CA ALA A 150 36.15 -5.95 -0.89
C ALA A 150 37.20 -5.63 0.20
N SER A 151 36.79 -5.41 1.47
CA SER A 151 37.68 -4.89 2.54
C SER A 151 37.80 -5.81 3.78
N VAL A 152 37.22 -7.02 3.75
CA VAL A 152 37.18 -7.93 4.91
C VAL A 152 38.03 -9.20 4.67
N SER A 153 38.29 -9.98 5.75
CA SER A 153 38.98 -11.26 5.70
C SER A 153 38.19 -12.32 4.91
N SER A 154 38.88 -13.38 4.46
CA SER A 154 38.27 -14.48 3.67
C SER A 154 37.07 -15.12 4.35
N ASP A 155 37.11 -15.35 5.67
CA ASP A 155 36.01 -15.97 6.42
C ASP A 155 34.79 -15.05 6.50
N GLN A 156 35.02 -13.76 6.73
CA GLN A 156 33.97 -12.76 6.75
C GLN A 156 33.36 -12.56 5.33
N LYS A 157 34.18 -12.66 4.30
CA LYS A 157 33.74 -12.57 2.90
C LYS A 157 32.72 -13.63 2.57
N ALA A 158 33.00 -14.90 2.87
CA ALA A 158 32.06 -16.00 2.62
C ALA A 158 30.72 -15.81 3.35
N HIS A 159 30.78 -15.30 4.59
CA HIS A 159 29.56 -14.99 5.35
C HIS A 159 28.73 -13.88 4.70
N LEU A 160 29.34 -12.78 4.27
CA LEU A 160 28.64 -11.66 3.63
C LEU A 160 28.07 -12.07 2.27
N GLU A 161 28.81 -12.83 1.46
CA GLU A 161 28.33 -13.39 0.19
C GLU A 161 27.08 -14.26 0.38
N ALA A 162 27.05 -15.05 1.47
CA ALA A 162 25.91 -15.91 1.79
C ALA A 162 24.63 -15.13 2.18
N LEU A 163 24.72 -13.83 2.49
CA LEU A 163 23.57 -12.96 2.79
C LEU A 163 22.95 -12.32 1.57
N LYS A 164 23.64 -12.28 0.44
CA LYS A 164 23.14 -11.65 -0.79
C LYS A 164 21.84 -12.31 -1.26
N GLY A 165 20.90 -11.51 -1.70
CA GLY A 165 19.57 -11.93 -2.15
C GLY A 165 18.66 -12.49 -1.04
N LYS A 166 19.02 -12.35 0.24
CA LYS A 166 18.25 -12.93 1.37
C LYS A 166 17.62 -11.89 2.30
N VAL A 167 18.18 -10.69 2.33
CA VAL A 167 17.77 -9.67 3.32
C VAL A 167 16.38 -9.16 3.08
N ALA A 168 15.99 -8.88 1.83
CA ALA A 168 14.64 -8.43 1.51
C ALA A 168 13.60 -9.53 1.79
N ILE A 169 13.93 -10.80 1.50
CA ILE A 169 13.07 -11.94 1.84
C ILE A 169 12.87 -12.05 3.35
N ALA A 170 13.94 -11.91 4.14
CA ALA A 170 13.85 -11.92 5.60
C ALA A 170 12.98 -10.75 6.11
N ASN A 171 13.17 -9.54 5.56
CA ASN A 171 12.37 -8.37 5.87
C ASN A 171 10.88 -8.59 5.55
N ALA A 172 10.57 -9.16 4.40
CA ALA A 172 9.20 -9.50 4.00
C ALA A 172 8.56 -10.54 4.93
N LYS A 173 9.30 -11.58 5.32
CA LYS A 173 8.83 -12.59 6.28
C LYS A 173 8.49 -11.97 7.64
N LEU A 174 9.29 -11.00 8.12
CA LEU A 174 8.99 -10.28 9.35
C LEU A 174 7.75 -9.40 9.22
N ALA A 175 7.57 -8.70 8.10
CA ALA A 175 6.34 -7.96 7.81
C ALA A 175 5.12 -8.89 7.82
N TYR A 176 5.23 -10.07 7.22
CA TYR A 176 4.17 -11.06 7.20
C TYR A 176 3.84 -11.61 8.60
N GLN A 177 4.84 -11.81 9.47
CA GLN A 177 4.60 -12.19 10.87
C GLN A 177 3.85 -11.10 11.63
N HIS A 178 4.20 -9.83 11.39
CA HIS A 178 3.45 -8.71 11.98
C HIS A 178 1.99 -8.69 11.48
N TYR A 179 1.78 -8.89 10.18
CA TYR A 179 0.45 -9.03 9.58
C TYR A 179 -0.36 -10.12 10.28
N LEU A 180 0.18 -11.35 10.40
CA LEU A 180 -0.51 -12.48 11.05
C LEU A 180 -0.89 -12.18 12.50
N LYS A 181 0.02 -11.52 13.25
CA LYS A 181 -0.26 -11.10 14.63
C LYS A 181 -1.46 -10.15 14.71
N VAL A 182 -1.53 -9.18 13.80
CA VAL A 182 -2.58 -8.16 13.80
C VAL A 182 -3.92 -8.76 13.37
N ILE A 183 -3.99 -9.55 12.30
CA ILE A 183 -5.23 -10.19 11.85
C ILE A 183 -5.74 -11.26 12.83
N GLY A 184 -4.87 -11.82 13.66
CA GLY A 184 -5.23 -12.73 14.77
C GLY A 184 -5.79 -12.02 16.01
N SER A 185 -5.69 -10.69 16.10
CA SER A 185 -6.10 -9.91 17.27
C SER A 185 -7.62 -9.81 17.41
N ASP A 186 -8.09 -9.66 18.65
CA ASP A 186 -9.53 -9.49 18.93
C ASP A 186 -10.07 -8.17 18.35
N ARG A 187 -9.21 -7.15 18.23
CA ARG A 187 -9.56 -5.89 17.56
C ARG A 187 -9.90 -6.12 16.08
N TRP A 188 -9.07 -6.89 15.37
CA TRP A 188 -9.34 -7.22 13.96
C TRP A 188 -10.56 -8.14 13.79
N LYS A 189 -10.73 -9.13 14.66
CA LYS A 189 -11.90 -10.03 14.62
C LYS A 189 -13.22 -9.27 14.70
N LYS A 190 -13.28 -8.19 15.49
CA LYS A 190 -14.49 -7.32 15.57
C LYS A 190 -14.81 -6.63 14.25
N LEU A 191 -13.79 -6.20 13.50
CA LEU A 191 -13.96 -5.60 12.17
C LEU A 191 -14.35 -6.65 11.12
N THR A 192 -13.70 -7.82 11.15
CA THR A 192 -14.01 -8.95 10.26
C THR A 192 -15.45 -9.43 10.45
N ALA A 193 -15.95 -9.46 11.69
CA ALA A 193 -17.35 -9.82 11.98
C ALA A 193 -18.36 -8.85 11.33
N LYS A 194 -17.93 -7.64 11.00
CA LYS A 194 -18.70 -6.64 10.24
C LYS A 194 -18.44 -6.70 8.73
N GLY A 195 -17.58 -7.61 8.28
CA GLY A 195 -17.26 -7.83 6.89
C GLY A 195 -16.03 -7.07 6.38
N ALA A 196 -15.21 -6.46 7.25
CA ALA A 196 -13.99 -5.79 6.84
C ALA A 196 -13.02 -6.77 6.16
N GLN A 197 -12.39 -6.31 5.08
CA GLN A 197 -11.35 -7.04 4.37
C GLN A 197 -9.98 -6.72 4.97
N VAL A 198 -9.04 -7.68 4.92
CA VAL A 198 -7.65 -7.43 5.36
C VAL A 198 -6.93 -6.48 4.40
N GLN A 199 -6.04 -5.64 4.92
CA GLN A 199 -5.06 -4.97 4.08
C GLN A 199 -4.03 -6.01 3.60
N ARG A 200 -4.11 -6.43 2.36
CA ARG A 200 -3.23 -7.47 1.81
C ARG A 200 -1.82 -6.93 1.62
N LEU A 201 -0.81 -7.72 2.05
CA LEU A 201 0.57 -7.47 1.64
C LEU A 201 0.75 -7.82 0.17
N LEU A 202 1.25 -6.86 -0.61
CA LEU A 202 1.67 -7.03 -1.99
C LEU A 202 3.19 -6.93 -2.04
N TRP A 203 3.85 -7.97 -2.53
CA TRP A 203 5.31 -7.98 -2.67
C TRP A 203 5.69 -7.26 -3.96
N ALA A 204 6.13 -6.00 -3.79
CA ALA A 204 6.37 -5.08 -4.88
C ALA A 204 7.84 -5.10 -5.37
N SER A 205 8.03 -4.72 -6.61
CA SER A 205 9.34 -4.61 -7.27
C SER A 205 9.63 -3.17 -7.70
#